data_32f616996f7c420e5ec8f448f50a77d1
#
_entry.id   32f616996f7c420e5ec8f448f50a77d1
#
_cell.length_a   1.000
_cell.length_b   1.000
_cell.length_c   1.000
_cell.angle_alpha   90.00
_cell.angle_beta   90.00
_cell.angle_gamma   90.00
#
_symmetry.space_group_name_H-M   'P 1'
#
loop_
_entity.id
_entity.type
_entity.pdbx_description
1 polymer ?
#
loop_
_entity_poly.entity_id
_entity_poly.type
_entity_poly.pdbx_seq_one_letter_code
_entity_poly.pdbx_strand_id
1 'polypeptide(L)'
;MNILTTGGAGFIGSHMAERLVTDGHHVVVVDNEATGRAENVPSGAHYVRGDVTDQACLEDIFSSGLDAVFHVAGQVSLIRSFTDPQVDLRTNIGGTVNVLQLCLKYRVPRLLYASSMTVYGSTDVLPTPEGTPCRPVSYYGITKYAAERYVHTTAERVDLDFEFRVTSFRMYNVYGPRQALDNPYQGVLGIFLGNLLRGEPITIFGDGTQSRDFIYIDDIVDAWVSALANRDAYGGVFNLGSGHRLSIRELADHVLTSFDRTREHGRLVYAPGRPGEQRHVEADVTLARKVLGWEPRVPFDQGLAETTRWATSVPSRPAA
;
A
#
# COMPACT_ATOMS: atom_id res chain seq x y z
N MET A 1 -21.26 6.85 -7.19
CA MET A 1 -20.22 6.90 -8.23
C MET A 1 -19.91 5.48 -8.68
N ASN A 2 -19.47 5.32 -9.93
CA ASN A 2 -18.92 4.06 -10.46
C ASN A 2 -17.40 4.10 -10.29
N ILE A 3 -16.85 3.24 -9.43
CA ILE A 3 -15.42 3.30 -9.04
C ILE A 3 -14.74 1.96 -9.33
N LEU A 4 -13.62 2.01 -10.04
CA LEU A 4 -12.75 0.86 -10.22
C LEU A 4 -11.67 0.84 -9.11
N THR A 5 -11.52 -0.30 -8.44
CA THR A 5 -10.38 -0.57 -7.55
C THR A 5 -9.52 -1.67 -8.17
N THR A 6 -8.34 -1.32 -8.68
CA THR A 6 -7.37 -2.31 -9.16
C THR A 6 -6.55 -2.83 -7.98
N GLY A 7 -6.21 -4.13 -7.98
CA GLY A 7 -5.60 -4.78 -6.81
C GLY A 7 -6.58 -4.92 -5.64
N GLY A 8 -7.88 -4.95 -5.92
CA GLY A 8 -8.93 -4.88 -4.92
C GLY A 8 -9.22 -6.18 -4.18
N ALA A 9 -8.60 -7.30 -4.55
CA ALA A 9 -8.57 -8.54 -3.76
C ALA A 9 -7.35 -8.62 -2.83
N GLY A 10 -6.40 -7.67 -2.96
CA GLY A 10 -5.23 -7.54 -2.11
C GLY A 10 -5.55 -6.91 -0.74
N PHE A 11 -4.52 -6.78 0.10
CA PHE A 11 -4.63 -6.23 1.45
C PHE A 11 -5.26 -4.83 1.45
N ILE A 12 -4.60 -3.84 0.88
CA ILE A 12 -5.06 -2.44 0.90
C ILE A 12 -6.31 -2.28 0.03
N GLY A 13 -6.30 -2.84 -1.18
CA GLY A 13 -7.40 -2.67 -2.14
C GLY A 13 -8.74 -3.23 -1.67
N SER A 14 -8.74 -4.33 -0.90
CA SER A 14 -9.99 -4.92 -0.38
C SER A 14 -10.63 -4.06 0.71
N HIS A 15 -9.85 -3.40 1.56
CA HIS A 15 -10.36 -2.42 2.53
C HIS A 15 -10.90 -1.16 1.82
N MET A 16 -10.22 -0.70 0.75
CA MET A 16 -10.73 0.39 -0.08
C MET A 16 -12.08 0.03 -0.70
N ALA A 17 -12.16 -1.15 -1.35
CA ALA A 17 -13.38 -1.62 -1.99
C ALA A 17 -14.54 -1.76 -0.98
N GLU A 18 -14.27 -2.31 0.20
CA GLU A 18 -15.26 -2.48 1.29
C GLU A 18 -15.80 -1.12 1.75
N ARG A 19 -14.92 -0.15 1.98
CA ARG A 19 -15.32 1.19 2.38
C ARG A 19 -16.13 1.89 1.29
N LEU A 20 -15.72 1.81 0.04
CA LEU A 20 -16.46 2.41 -1.08
C LEU A 20 -17.85 1.78 -1.26
N VAL A 21 -17.98 0.47 -1.10
CA VAL A 21 -19.29 -0.22 -1.10
C VAL A 21 -20.14 0.27 0.07
N THR A 22 -19.57 0.39 1.27
CA THR A 22 -20.27 0.87 2.47
C THR A 22 -20.74 2.31 2.31
N ASP A 23 -19.95 3.14 1.63
CA ASP A 23 -20.31 4.55 1.33
C ASP A 23 -21.33 4.66 0.18
N GLY A 24 -21.84 3.52 -0.36
CA GLY A 24 -22.93 3.48 -1.36
C GLY A 24 -22.46 3.67 -2.80
N HIS A 25 -21.18 3.43 -3.11
CA HIS A 25 -20.67 3.47 -4.47
C HIS A 25 -20.87 2.13 -5.21
N HIS A 26 -20.97 2.18 -6.53
CA HIS A 26 -20.86 0.99 -7.38
C HIS A 26 -19.40 0.69 -7.62
N VAL A 27 -18.91 -0.41 -7.06
CA VAL A 27 -17.48 -0.74 -7.05
C VAL A 27 -17.22 -1.94 -7.97
N VAL A 28 -16.30 -1.76 -8.92
CA VAL A 28 -15.70 -2.85 -9.68
C VAL A 28 -14.32 -3.11 -9.12
N VAL A 29 -14.00 -4.37 -8.84
CA VAL A 29 -12.70 -4.83 -8.37
C VAL A 29 -12.02 -5.63 -9.47
N VAL A 30 -10.77 -5.28 -9.81
CA VAL A 30 -9.90 -6.08 -10.69
C VAL A 30 -8.68 -6.55 -9.91
N ASP A 31 -8.39 -7.85 -9.97
CA ASP A 31 -7.20 -8.45 -9.35
C ASP A 31 -6.80 -9.73 -10.10
N ASN A 32 -5.51 -9.99 -10.25
CA ASN A 32 -4.99 -11.22 -10.85
C ASN A 32 -4.71 -12.33 -9.82
N GLU A 33 -4.97 -12.05 -8.54
CA GLU A 33 -4.75 -12.94 -7.39
C GLU A 33 -3.27 -13.36 -7.20
N ALA A 34 -2.32 -12.58 -7.73
CA ALA A 34 -0.89 -12.85 -7.50
C ALA A 34 -0.51 -12.81 -6.01
N THR A 35 -1.16 -11.94 -5.23
CA THR A 35 -1.04 -11.84 -3.77
C THR A 35 -2.40 -11.59 -3.11
N GLY A 36 -3.38 -11.15 -3.88
CA GLY A 36 -4.77 -10.96 -3.46
C GLY A 36 -5.52 -12.29 -3.38
N ARG A 37 -6.72 -12.25 -2.80
CA ARG A 37 -7.61 -13.39 -2.64
C ARG A 37 -9.04 -12.98 -2.94
N ALA A 38 -9.75 -13.71 -3.80
CA ALA A 38 -11.14 -13.40 -4.14
C ALA A 38 -12.04 -13.31 -2.89
N GLU A 39 -11.72 -14.06 -1.83
CA GLU A 39 -12.45 -14.05 -0.55
C GLU A 39 -12.39 -12.71 0.21
N ASN A 40 -11.41 -11.84 -0.12
CA ASN A 40 -11.30 -10.50 0.46
C ASN A 40 -12.21 -9.47 -0.23
N VAL A 41 -12.75 -9.81 -1.40
CA VAL A 41 -13.60 -8.88 -2.15
C VAL A 41 -14.95 -8.77 -1.45
N PRO A 42 -15.44 -7.55 -1.13
CA PRO A 42 -16.72 -7.38 -0.46
C PRO A 42 -17.89 -7.81 -1.37
N SER A 43 -18.91 -8.43 -0.79
CA SER A 43 -20.07 -8.99 -1.52
C SER A 43 -20.85 -7.96 -2.34
N GLY A 44 -20.71 -6.66 -2.03
CA GLY A 44 -21.36 -5.57 -2.78
C GLY A 44 -20.54 -5.07 -3.99
N ALA A 45 -19.34 -5.59 -4.23
CA ALA A 45 -18.51 -5.21 -5.36
C ALA A 45 -18.64 -6.22 -6.52
N HIS A 46 -18.55 -5.72 -7.75
CA HIS A 46 -18.42 -6.59 -8.94
C HIS A 46 -16.97 -7.00 -9.11
N TYR A 47 -16.68 -8.29 -8.96
CA TYR A 47 -15.31 -8.82 -9.07
C TYR A 47 -15.01 -9.32 -10.48
N VAL A 48 -13.90 -8.85 -11.04
CA VAL A 48 -13.33 -9.31 -12.31
C VAL A 48 -11.91 -9.81 -12.06
N ARG A 49 -11.67 -11.09 -12.32
CA ARG A 49 -10.31 -11.63 -12.30
C ARG A 49 -9.57 -11.18 -13.55
N GLY A 50 -8.58 -10.30 -13.39
CA GLY A 50 -7.85 -9.70 -14.50
C GLY A 50 -6.54 -9.07 -14.07
N ASP A 51 -5.65 -8.84 -15.03
CA ASP A 51 -4.33 -8.26 -14.80
C ASP A 51 -4.25 -6.86 -15.42
N VAL A 52 -3.75 -5.87 -14.67
CA VAL A 52 -3.56 -4.50 -15.16
C VAL A 52 -2.54 -4.41 -16.30
N THR A 53 -1.71 -5.44 -16.48
CA THR A 53 -0.77 -5.53 -17.61
C THR A 53 -1.44 -5.98 -18.91
N ASP A 54 -2.66 -6.52 -18.83
CA ASP A 54 -3.49 -6.86 -19.97
C ASP A 54 -4.56 -5.79 -20.18
N GLN A 55 -4.30 -4.85 -21.10
CA GLN A 55 -5.22 -3.76 -21.39
C GLN A 55 -6.57 -4.26 -21.91
N ALA A 56 -6.58 -5.37 -22.66
CA ALA A 56 -7.82 -5.89 -23.25
C ALA A 56 -8.80 -6.39 -22.16
N CYS A 57 -8.29 -6.97 -21.07
CA CYS A 57 -9.16 -7.39 -19.98
C CYS A 57 -9.79 -6.24 -19.19
N LEU A 58 -9.25 -5.03 -19.29
CA LEU A 58 -9.77 -3.83 -18.63
C LEU A 58 -10.77 -3.05 -19.50
N GLU A 59 -10.75 -3.27 -20.81
CA GLU A 59 -11.48 -2.47 -21.80
C GLU A 59 -12.98 -2.38 -21.50
N ASP A 60 -13.64 -3.50 -21.25
CA ASP A 60 -15.08 -3.55 -20.97
C ASP A 60 -15.43 -2.80 -19.67
N ILE A 61 -14.55 -2.86 -18.67
CA ILE A 61 -14.76 -2.17 -17.39
C ILE A 61 -14.72 -0.66 -17.58
N PHE A 62 -13.73 -0.16 -18.31
CA PHE A 62 -13.61 1.28 -18.56
C PHE A 62 -14.73 1.80 -19.48
N SER A 63 -15.20 0.99 -20.45
CA SER A 63 -16.29 1.35 -21.34
C SER A 63 -17.65 1.48 -20.64
N SER A 64 -17.81 0.91 -19.44
CA SER A 64 -19.05 0.98 -18.65
C SER A 64 -19.32 2.36 -18.03
N GLY A 65 -18.38 3.31 -18.12
CA GLY A 65 -18.52 4.66 -17.58
C GLY A 65 -18.11 4.75 -16.12
N LEU A 66 -16.81 4.93 -15.88
CA LEU A 66 -16.23 5.11 -14.53
C LEU A 66 -16.15 6.60 -14.15
N ASP A 67 -16.42 6.91 -12.89
CA ASP A 67 -16.22 8.22 -12.30
C ASP A 67 -14.81 8.36 -11.69
N ALA A 68 -14.24 7.26 -11.18
CA ALA A 68 -12.93 7.26 -10.54
C ALA A 68 -12.23 5.90 -10.62
N VAL A 69 -10.90 5.94 -10.53
CA VAL A 69 -10.04 4.75 -10.38
C VAL A 69 -9.19 4.88 -9.11
N PHE A 70 -9.27 3.87 -8.25
CA PHE A 70 -8.35 3.62 -7.14
C PHE A 70 -7.31 2.63 -7.63
N HIS A 71 -6.15 3.13 -8.07
CA HIS A 71 -5.10 2.30 -8.65
C HIS A 71 -4.13 1.83 -7.57
N VAL A 72 -4.44 0.66 -6.99
CA VAL A 72 -3.67 0.03 -5.91
C VAL A 72 -2.83 -1.15 -6.43
N ALA A 73 -3.22 -1.76 -7.54
CA ALA A 73 -2.50 -2.87 -8.14
C ALA A 73 -1.02 -2.57 -8.35
N GLY A 74 -0.16 -3.50 -7.94
CA GLY A 74 1.28 -3.37 -8.08
C GLY A 74 2.04 -4.54 -7.48
N GLN A 75 3.24 -4.80 -7.98
CA GLN A 75 4.22 -5.63 -7.31
C GLN A 75 4.78 -4.84 -6.12
N VAL A 76 4.72 -5.38 -4.90
CA VAL A 76 5.00 -4.64 -3.65
C VAL A 76 6.26 -5.13 -2.92
N SER A 77 6.88 -6.23 -3.37
CA SER A 77 8.05 -6.80 -2.73
C SER A 77 9.34 -6.14 -3.19
N LEU A 78 10.03 -5.48 -2.28
CA LEU A 78 11.35 -4.92 -2.53
C LEU A 78 12.36 -6.02 -2.93
N ILE A 79 12.32 -7.18 -2.27
CA ILE A 79 13.24 -8.29 -2.56
C ILE A 79 12.94 -8.88 -3.95
N ARG A 80 11.67 -9.10 -4.29
CA ARG A 80 11.29 -9.60 -5.61
C ARG A 80 11.70 -8.64 -6.72
N SER A 81 11.69 -7.33 -6.48
CA SER A 81 12.13 -6.36 -7.47
C SER A 81 13.60 -6.57 -7.89
N PHE A 82 14.46 -7.06 -7.00
CA PHE A 82 15.85 -7.41 -7.33
C PHE A 82 15.99 -8.76 -8.03
N THR A 83 15.17 -9.74 -7.67
CA THR A 83 15.25 -11.11 -8.26
C THR A 83 14.50 -11.24 -9.57
N ASP A 84 13.44 -10.47 -9.78
CA ASP A 84 12.63 -10.44 -11.00
C ASP A 84 12.21 -9.00 -11.36
N PRO A 85 13.16 -8.16 -11.82
CA PRO A 85 12.89 -6.76 -12.12
C PRO A 85 11.93 -6.57 -13.30
N GLN A 86 11.79 -7.58 -14.18
CA GLN A 86 10.88 -7.51 -15.32
C GLN A 86 9.41 -7.55 -14.89
N VAL A 87 9.09 -8.35 -13.88
CA VAL A 87 7.74 -8.37 -13.30
C VAL A 87 7.43 -7.03 -12.65
N ASP A 88 8.38 -6.49 -11.87
CA ASP A 88 8.25 -5.19 -11.23
C ASP A 88 7.98 -4.06 -12.25
N LEU A 89 8.80 -4.02 -13.32
CA LEU A 89 8.66 -3.05 -14.40
C LEU A 89 7.31 -3.16 -15.11
N ARG A 90 6.92 -4.38 -15.52
CA ARG A 90 5.68 -4.64 -16.25
C ARG A 90 4.45 -4.28 -15.41
N THR A 91 4.43 -4.69 -14.15
CA THR A 91 3.27 -4.48 -13.28
C THR A 91 3.17 -3.01 -12.85
N ASN A 92 4.23 -2.44 -12.28
CA ASN A 92 4.15 -1.12 -11.67
C ASN A 92 4.14 0.02 -12.70
N ILE A 93 4.92 -0.08 -13.78
CA ILE A 93 4.92 0.95 -14.84
C ILE A 93 3.95 0.56 -15.94
N GLY A 94 4.09 -0.62 -16.54
CA GLY A 94 3.26 -1.04 -17.67
C GLY A 94 1.77 -1.06 -17.30
N GLY A 95 1.41 -1.68 -16.16
CA GLY A 95 0.04 -1.69 -15.67
C GLY A 95 -0.51 -0.28 -15.41
N THR A 96 0.29 0.61 -14.80
CA THR A 96 -0.13 2.01 -14.59
C THR A 96 -0.33 2.74 -15.92
N VAL A 97 0.54 2.54 -16.90
CA VAL A 97 0.39 3.15 -18.24
C VAL A 97 -0.88 2.66 -18.93
N ASN A 98 -1.20 1.36 -18.86
CA ASN A 98 -2.45 0.82 -19.40
C ASN A 98 -3.68 1.49 -18.74
N VAL A 99 -3.69 1.59 -17.41
CA VAL A 99 -4.78 2.27 -16.68
C VAL A 99 -4.91 3.73 -17.11
N LEU A 100 -3.80 4.46 -17.24
CA LEU A 100 -3.80 5.85 -17.69
C LEU A 100 -4.35 5.99 -19.12
N GLN A 101 -3.92 5.14 -20.05
CA GLN A 101 -4.42 5.14 -21.43
C GLN A 101 -5.94 4.91 -21.49
N LEU A 102 -6.45 3.99 -20.67
CA LEU A 102 -7.89 3.72 -20.58
C LEU A 102 -8.64 4.87 -19.90
N CYS A 103 -8.09 5.49 -18.86
CA CYS A 103 -8.65 6.71 -18.28
C CYS A 103 -8.81 7.81 -19.34
N LEU A 104 -7.79 8.03 -20.16
CA LEU A 104 -7.84 9.04 -21.23
C LEU A 104 -8.86 8.65 -22.33
N LYS A 105 -8.83 7.40 -22.80
CA LYS A 105 -9.72 6.91 -23.86
C LYS A 105 -11.20 7.02 -23.47
N TYR A 106 -11.53 6.65 -22.22
CA TYR A 106 -12.90 6.63 -21.71
C TYR A 106 -13.25 7.86 -20.87
N ARG A 107 -12.38 8.88 -20.85
CA ARG A 107 -12.58 10.17 -20.18
C ARG A 107 -12.91 10.03 -18.69
N VAL A 108 -12.28 9.09 -18.01
CA VAL A 108 -12.42 8.92 -16.55
C VAL A 108 -11.78 10.11 -15.84
N PRO A 109 -12.54 10.93 -15.11
CA PRO A 109 -12.04 12.24 -14.67
C PRO A 109 -11.11 12.18 -13.45
N ARG A 110 -11.09 11.05 -12.71
CA ARG A 110 -10.43 10.97 -11.41
C ARG A 110 -9.58 9.70 -11.27
N LEU A 111 -8.31 9.84 -10.86
CA LEU A 111 -7.44 8.72 -10.52
C LEU A 111 -6.69 9.00 -9.21
N LEU A 112 -6.74 8.04 -8.28
CA LEU A 112 -5.95 8.00 -7.06
C LEU A 112 -4.93 6.88 -7.18
N TYR A 113 -3.66 7.17 -6.86
CA TYR A 113 -2.55 6.27 -7.11
C TYR A 113 -1.81 5.88 -5.82
N ALA A 114 -1.58 4.58 -5.66
CA ALA A 114 -0.76 4.02 -4.59
C ALA A 114 0.73 4.16 -4.90
N SER A 115 1.34 5.24 -4.45
CA SER A 115 2.80 5.41 -4.41
C SER A 115 3.38 4.82 -3.11
N SER A 116 4.64 5.05 -2.82
CA SER A 116 5.34 4.46 -1.67
C SER A 116 6.39 5.41 -1.12
N MET A 117 6.65 5.36 0.18
CA MET A 117 7.77 6.08 0.82
C MET A 117 9.14 5.68 0.25
N THR A 118 9.25 4.50 -0.39
CA THR A 118 10.50 4.02 -0.99
C THR A 118 11.01 4.88 -2.14
N VAL A 119 10.17 5.78 -2.67
CA VAL A 119 10.57 6.76 -3.70
C VAL A 119 11.65 7.74 -3.19
N TYR A 120 11.67 8.03 -1.89
CA TYR A 120 12.66 8.92 -1.31
C TYR A 120 14.06 8.31 -1.28
N GLY A 121 14.16 6.98 -1.19
CA GLY A 121 15.41 6.30 -0.94
C GLY A 121 15.96 6.61 0.45
N SER A 122 17.27 6.60 0.61
CA SER A 122 17.90 6.98 1.88
C SER A 122 17.90 8.50 2.04
N THR A 123 17.34 9.00 3.15
CA THR A 123 17.32 10.41 3.52
C THR A 123 17.60 10.56 5.01
N ASP A 124 18.32 11.62 5.37
CA ASP A 124 18.57 12.03 6.76
C ASP A 124 17.53 13.04 7.27
N VAL A 125 16.60 13.46 6.39
CA VAL A 125 15.52 14.39 6.76
C VAL A 125 14.38 13.61 7.39
N LEU A 126 14.18 13.78 8.69
CA LEU A 126 13.15 13.11 9.49
C LEU A 126 12.45 14.13 10.41
N PRO A 127 11.11 14.11 10.50
CA PRO A 127 10.20 13.39 9.60
C PRO A 127 10.35 13.86 8.14
N THR A 128 10.14 12.94 7.18
CA THR A 128 10.38 13.18 5.75
C THR A 128 9.19 13.91 5.12
N PRO A 129 9.30 15.18 4.68
CA PRO A 129 8.23 15.88 3.97
C PRO A 129 8.19 15.52 2.47
N GLU A 130 7.05 15.77 1.80
CA GLU A 130 6.84 15.44 0.38
C GLU A 130 7.80 16.17 -0.57
N GLY A 131 8.32 17.33 -0.16
CA GLY A 131 9.33 18.10 -0.92
C GLY A 131 10.73 17.49 -0.92
N THR A 132 10.98 16.43 -0.14
CA THR A 132 12.26 15.72 -0.13
C THR A 132 12.55 15.13 -1.51
N PRO A 133 13.78 15.33 -2.07
CA PRO A 133 14.13 14.77 -3.37
C PRO A 133 13.97 13.25 -3.42
N CYS A 134 13.26 12.76 -4.43
CA CYS A 134 13.10 11.33 -4.66
C CYS A 134 14.38 10.74 -5.26
N ARG A 135 15.04 9.83 -4.53
CA ARG A 135 16.27 9.13 -4.91
C ARG A 135 16.18 7.64 -4.58
N PRO A 136 15.26 6.90 -5.23
CA PRO A 136 14.99 5.52 -4.90
C PRO A 136 16.24 4.64 -5.04
N VAL A 137 16.46 3.72 -4.09
CA VAL A 137 17.62 2.82 -4.03
C VAL A 137 17.26 1.36 -4.30
N SER A 138 16.03 1.10 -4.73
CA SER A 138 15.54 -0.23 -5.13
C SER A 138 14.78 -0.15 -6.45
N TYR A 139 14.71 -1.25 -7.19
CA TYR A 139 13.91 -1.29 -8.42
C TYR A 139 12.44 -1.01 -8.14
N TYR A 140 11.91 -1.55 -7.04
CA TYR A 140 10.55 -1.23 -6.57
C TYR A 140 10.35 0.28 -6.37
N GLY A 141 11.25 0.96 -5.67
CA GLY A 141 11.17 2.41 -5.47
C GLY A 141 11.28 3.19 -6.78
N ILE A 142 12.13 2.73 -7.71
CA ILE A 142 12.28 3.33 -9.04
C ILE A 142 10.98 3.19 -9.83
N THR A 143 10.38 1.99 -9.89
CA THR A 143 9.15 1.76 -10.66
C THR A 143 7.95 2.49 -10.06
N LYS A 144 7.85 2.58 -8.72
CA LYS A 144 6.80 3.35 -8.03
C LYS A 144 6.94 4.85 -8.31
N TYR A 145 8.16 5.38 -8.27
CA TYR A 145 8.40 6.79 -8.59
C TYR A 145 8.15 7.09 -10.07
N ALA A 146 8.63 6.24 -10.98
CA ALA A 146 8.37 6.41 -12.40
C ALA A 146 6.86 6.41 -12.69
N ALA A 147 6.10 5.47 -12.14
CA ALA A 147 4.66 5.42 -12.30
C ALA A 147 3.96 6.66 -11.69
N GLU A 148 4.39 7.14 -10.52
CA GLU A 148 3.92 8.41 -9.94
C GLU A 148 4.13 9.57 -10.91
N ARG A 149 5.32 9.63 -11.56
CA ARG A 149 5.60 10.67 -12.56
C ARG A 149 4.72 10.53 -13.79
N TYR A 150 4.49 9.31 -14.31
CA TYR A 150 3.53 9.09 -15.41
C TYR A 150 2.12 9.59 -15.04
N VAL A 151 1.63 9.30 -13.84
CA VAL A 151 0.32 9.74 -13.36
C VAL A 151 0.21 11.26 -13.40
N HIS A 152 1.16 11.98 -12.78
CA HIS A 152 1.10 13.44 -12.71
C HIS A 152 1.36 14.10 -14.05
N THR A 153 2.36 13.65 -14.80
CA THR A 153 2.63 14.20 -16.15
C THR A 153 1.45 14.00 -17.10
N THR A 154 0.71 12.89 -16.97
CA THR A 154 -0.51 12.68 -17.77
C THR A 154 -1.60 13.70 -17.43
N ALA A 155 -1.76 14.04 -16.14
CA ALA A 155 -2.75 15.04 -15.70
C ALA A 155 -2.35 16.49 -16.06
N GLU A 156 -1.07 16.77 -16.24
CA GLU A 156 -0.52 18.07 -16.64
C GLU A 156 -0.61 18.33 -18.17
N ARG A 157 -1.08 17.36 -18.96
CA ARG A 157 -1.21 17.50 -20.41
C ARG A 157 -2.22 18.60 -20.77
N VAL A 158 -1.79 19.50 -21.66
CA VAL A 158 -2.61 20.64 -22.12
C VAL A 158 -3.48 20.32 -23.34
N ASP A 159 -3.27 19.17 -23.95
CA ASP A 159 -4.01 18.70 -25.14
C ASP A 159 -5.24 17.84 -24.77
N LEU A 160 -5.54 17.65 -23.49
CA LEU A 160 -6.73 16.94 -23.04
C LEU A 160 -7.97 17.84 -23.18
N ASP A 161 -9.03 17.29 -23.73
CA ASP A 161 -10.31 17.96 -23.90
C ASP A 161 -11.27 17.78 -22.72
N PHE A 162 -10.77 17.22 -21.62
CA PHE A 162 -11.46 17.06 -20.33
C PHE A 162 -10.49 17.21 -19.16
N GLU A 163 -11.02 17.48 -17.97
CA GLU A 163 -10.23 17.58 -16.76
C GLU A 163 -9.89 16.21 -16.22
N PHE A 164 -8.60 15.82 -16.26
CA PHE A 164 -8.09 14.62 -15.64
C PHE A 164 -7.39 14.97 -14.32
N ARG A 165 -7.96 14.54 -13.20
CA ARG A 165 -7.52 14.88 -11.84
C ARG A 165 -6.90 13.68 -11.16
N VAL A 166 -5.68 13.84 -10.66
CA VAL A 166 -4.92 12.77 -10.01
C VAL A 166 -4.53 13.15 -8.59
N THR A 167 -4.33 12.15 -7.75
CA THR A 167 -3.70 12.29 -6.42
C THR A 167 -2.86 11.06 -6.16
N SER A 168 -1.64 11.23 -5.66
CA SER A 168 -0.76 10.14 -5.29
C SER A 168 -0.53 10.09 -3.79
N PHE A 169 -0.46 8.86 -3.25
CA PHE A 169 -0.18 8.64 -1.83
C PHE A 169 1.10 7.85 -1.65
N ARG A 170 2.10 8.46 -1.03
CA ARG A 170 3.34 7.81 -0.60
C ARG A 170 3.10 7.15 0.74
N MET A 171 2.59 5.92 0.67
CA MET A 171 2.25 5.15 1.88
C MET A 171 3.50 4.62 2.57
N TYR A 172 3.50 4.69 3.90
CA TYR A 172 4.52 4.15 4.76
C TYR A 172 4.21 2.68 5.09
N ASN A 173 4.61 2.14 6.25
CA ASN A 173 4.43 0.71 6.52
C ASN A 173 2.99 0.44 6.97
N VAL A 174 2.10 0.22 6.01
CA VAL A 174 0.70 -0.11 6.27
C VAL A 174 0.60 -1.50 6.90
N TYR A 175 -0.20 -1.63 7.95
CA TYR A 175 -0.49 -2.90 8.60
C TYR A 175 -1.98 -3.02 8.95
N GLY A 176 -2.47 -4.26 9.15
CA GLY A 176 -3.87 -4.51 9.46
C GLY A 176 -4.35 -5.91 9.04
N PRO A 177 -5.62 -6.22 9.26
CA PRO A 177 -6.26 -7.44 8.78
C PRO A 177 -6.09 -7.63 7.27
N ARG A 178 -6.13 -8.89 6.79
CA ARG A 178 -5.92 -9.29 5.38
C ARG A 178 -4.51 -9.07 4.85
N GLN A 179 -3.55 -8.59 5.68
CA GLN A 179 -2.14 -8.59 5.29
C GLN A 179 -1.63 -10.03 5.18
N ALA A 180 -0.85 -10.34 4.13
CA ALA A 180 -0.31 -11.68 3.96
C ALA A 180 0.61 -12.07 5.12
N LEU A 181 0.34 -13.22 5.76
CA LEU A 181 1.11 -13.77 6.89
C LEU A 181 2.10 -14.85 6.45
N ASP A 182 1.97 -15.32 5.24
CA ASP A 182 2.74 -16.40 4.60
C ASP A 182 3.78 -15.90 3.57
N ASN A 183 3.77 -14.59 3.27
CA ASN A 183 4.69 -14.00 2.31
C ASN A 183 5.93 -13.40 3.02
N PRO A 184 7.12 -14.05 2.90
CA PRO A 184 8.34 -13.59 3.56
C PRO A 184 8.90 -12.26 3.00
N TYR A 185 8.26 -11.73 1.96
CA TYR A 185 8.68 -10.51 1.25
C TYR A 185 7.78 -9.31 1.50
N GLN A 186 6.74 -9.45 2.31
CA GLN A 186 5.86 -8.35 2.73
C GLN A 186 6.21 -7.84 4.12
N GLY A 187 5.65 -6.68 4.47
CA GLY A 187 5.97 -5.87 5.65
C GLY A 187 6.35 -6.66 6.91
N VAL A 188 7.35 -6.20 7.61
CA VAL A 188 7.98 -6.86 8.76
C VAL A 188 6.99 -7.31 9.85
N LEU A 189 5.92 -6.53 10.09
CA LEU A 189 4.88 -6.87 11.07
C LEU A 189 4.15 -8.16 10.67
N GLY A 190 3.72 -8.28 9.39
CA GLY A 190 3.08 -9.50 8.89
C GLY A 190 3.97 -10.72 8.98
N ILE A 191 5.29 -10.56 8.73
CA ILE A 191 6.28 -11.64 8.88
C ILE A 191 6.37 -12.07 10.35
N PHE A 192 6.43 -11.13 11.29
CA PHE A 192 6.53 -11.45 12.72
C PHE A 192 5.27 -12.18 13.22
N LEU A 193 4.09 -11.70 12.84
CA LEU A 193 2.81 -12.37 13.16
C LEU A 193 2.77 -13.78 12.57
N GLY A 194 3.10 -13.94 11.29
CA GLY A 194 3.11 -15.23 10.62
C GLY A 194 4.07 -16.23 11.26
N ASN A 195 5.29 -15.79 11.64
CA ASN A 195 6.24 -16.64 12.33
C ASN A 195 5.70 -17.13 13.69
N LEU A 196 5.13 -16.23 14.48
CA LEU A 196 4.57 -16.62 15.80
C LEU A 196 3.39 -17.59 15.67
N LEU A 197 2.55 -17.41 14.66
CA LEU A 197 1.44 -18.34 14.38
C LEU A 197 1.92 -19.75 14.00
N ARG A 198 3.07 -19.85 13.31
CA ARG A 198 3.70 -21.12 12.97
C ARG A 198 4.59 -21.70 14.08
N GLY A 199 4.73 -20.98 15.21
CA GLY A 199 5.66 -21.37 16.28
C GLY A 199 7.14 -21.16 15.93
N GLU A 200 7.42 -20.35 14.90
CA GLU A 200 8.76 -19.98 14.45
C GLU A 200 9.31 -18.77 15.20
N PRO A 201 10.64 -18.59 15.26
CA PRO A 201 11.25 -17.43 15.90
C PRO A 201 11.02 -16.15 15.09
N ILE A 202 10.96 -15.00 15.77
CA ILE A 202 11.08 -13.70 15.16
C ILE A 202 12.54 -13.43 14.82
N THR A 203 12.85 -13.20 13.54
CA THR A 203 14.22 -12.86 13.11
C THR A 203 14.37 -11.36 12.95
N ILE A 204 15.29 -10.77 13.72
CA ILE A 204 15.69 -9.36 13.64
C ILE A 204 17.00 -9.29 12.83
N PHE A 205 16.98 -8.54 11.71
CA PHE A 205 18.21 -8.27 10.95
C PHE A 205 18.94 -7.07 11.55
N GLY A 206 20.27 -7.20 11.76
CA GLY A 206 21.07 -6.19 12.45
C GLY A 206 20.80 -6.17 13.96
N ASP A 207 20.94 -4.99 14.58
CA ASP A 207 20.78 -4.79 16.02
C ASP A 207 19.32 -4.48 16.46
N GLY A 208 18.41 -4.33 15.50
CA GLY A 208 17.00 -4.02 15.73
C GLY A 208 16.73 -2.55 16.07
N THR A 209 17.73 -1.65 16.00
CA THR A 209 17.55 -0.21 16.25
C THR A 209 17.01 0.54 15.05
N GLN A 210 17.05 -0.07 13.85
CA GLN A 210 16.40 0.51 12.68
C GLN A 210 14.90 0.67 12.94
N SER A 211 14.32 1.78 12.49
CA SER A 211 12.93 2.13 12.81
C SER A 211 12.08 2.33 11.56
N ARG A 212 10.78 2.10 11.72
CA ARG A 212 9.76 2.26 10.68
C ARG A 212 8.56 3.00 11.25
N ASP A 213 7.89 3.74 10.38
CA ASP A 213 6.61 4.37 10.67
C ASP A 213 5.49 3.40 10.23
N PHE A 214 4.72 2.91 11.20
CA PHE A 214 3.63 1.97 10.99
C PHE A 214 2.30 2.69 11.05
N ILE A 215 1.48 2.52 10.01
CA ILE A 215 0.15 3.11 9.92
C ILE A 215 -0.92 2.04 9.73
N TYR A 216 -2.01 2.15 10.49
CA TYR A 216 -3.12 1.20 10.41
C TYR A 216 -3.93 1.40 9.12
N ILE A 217 -4.46 0.31 8.59
CA ILE A 217 -5.14 0.27 7.29
C ILE A 217 -6.35 1.22 7.23
N ASP A 218 -7.13 1.36 8.29
CA ASP A 218 -8.32 2.21 8.27
C ASP A 218 -7.96 3.69 8.10
N ASP A 219 -6.85 4.14 8.70
CA ASP A 219 -6.35 5.51 8.50
C ASP A 219 -5.95 5.76 7.03
N ILE A 220 -5.37 4.75 6.36
CA ILE A 220 -5.06 4.82 4.92
C ILE A 220 -6.34 4.94 4.09
N VAL A 221 -7.34 4.10 4.39
CA VAL A 221 -8.65 4.14 3.70
C VAL A 221 -9.32 5.50 3.86
N ASP A 222 -9.32 6.04 5.08
CA ASP A 222 -9.89 7.36 5.38
C ASP A 222 -9.20 8.48 4.59
N ALA A 223 -7.86 8.44 4.46
CA ALA A 223 -7.12 9.43 3.66
C ALA A 223 -7.53 9.38 2.17
N TRP A 224 -7.64 8.18 1.59
CA TRP A 224 -7.99 8.01 0.20
C TRP A 224 -9.42 8.48 -0.09
N VAL A 225 -10.37 8.11 0.78
CA VAL A 225 -11.77 8.52 0.63
C VAL A 225 -11.93 10.03 0.81
N SER A 226 -11.20 10.63 1.77
CA SER A 226 -11.23 12.08 1.96
C SER A 226 -10.72 12.86 0.74
N ALA A 227 -9.79 12.28 -0.02
CA ALA A 227 -9.24 12.90 -1.22
C ALA A 227 -10.11 12.71 -2.47
N LEU A 228 -11.05 11.75 -2.49
CA LEU A 228 -11.83 11.40 -3.69
C LEU A 228 -12.55 12.62 -4.28
N ALA A 229 -13.28 13.37 -3.47
CA ALA A 229 -14.05 14.55 -3.88
C ALA A 229 -13.39 15.88 -3.48
N ASN A 230 -12.24 15.84 -2.81
CA ASN A 230 -11.55 17.04 -2.34
C ASN A 230 -10.76 17.69 -3.49
N ARG A 231 -11.19 18.88 -3.91
CA ARG A 231 -10.55 19.61 -5.01
C ARG A 231 -9.13 20.07 -4.67
N ASP A 232 -8.84 20.36 -3.41
CA ASP A 232 -7.52 20.80 -2.97
C ASP A 232 -6.49 19.65 -3.01
N ALA A 233 -6.97 18.40 -3.11
CA ALA A 233 -6.12 17.23 -3.29
C ALA A 233 -5.71 16.97 -4.74
N TYR A 234 -6.30 17.68 -5.71
CA TYR A 234 -6.03 17.46 -7.13
C TYR A 234 -4.61 17.88 -7.50
N GLY A 235 -3.89 17.02 -8.18
CA GLY A 235 -2.48 17.21 -8.49
C GLY A 235 -1.53 17.01 -7.30
N GLY A 236 -2.08 16.69 -6.10
CA GLY A 236 -1.31 16.53 -4.89
C GLY A 236 -0.62 15.18 -4.77
N VAL A 237 0.50 15.20 -4.05
CA VAL A 237 1.22 14.02 -3.56
C VAL A 237 1.25 14.12 -2.04
N PHE A 238 0.84 13.07 -1.33
CA PHE A 238 0.73 13.10 0.13
C PHE A 238 1.42 11.90 0.76
N ASN A 239 2.18 12.16 1.81
CA ASN A 239 2.67 11.11 2.70
C ASN A 239 1.53 10.59 3.58
N LEU A 240 1.42 9.26 3.68
CA LEU A 240 0.51 8.62 4.62
C LEU A 240 1.30 7.71 5.55
N GLY A 241 1.50 8.16 6.76
CA GLY A 241 2.17 7.48 7.87
C GLY A 241 1.53 7.87 9.18
N SER A 242 2.00 7.29 10.28
CA SER A 242 1.54 7.68 11.62
C SER A 242 2.20 8.96 12.14
N GLY A 243 3.35 9.36 11.55
CA GLY A 243 4.20 10.41 12.07
C GLY A 243 5.00 9.99 13.32
N HIS A 244 5.03 8.69 13.61
CA HIS A 244 5.76 8.11 14.71
C HIS A 244 6.51 6.86 14.25
N ARG A 245 7.73 6.71 14.71
CA ARG A 245 8.55 5.55 14.37
C ARG A 245 8.69 4.60 15.54
N LEU A 246 8.65 3.31 15.25
CA LEU A 246 9.02 2.23 16.16
C LEU A 246 10.27 1.54 15.65
N SER A 247 11.20 1.21 16.54
CA SER A 247 12.32 0.33 16.20
C SER A 247 11.82 -1.09 15.94
N ILE A 248 12.55 -1.86 15.14
CA ILE A 248 12.20 -3.27 14.88
C ILE A 248 12.22 -4.10 16.16
N ARG A 249 13.05 -3.71 17.14
CA ARG A 249 13.07 -4.34 18.47
C ARG A 249 11.78 -4.06 19.24
N GLU A 250 11.35 -2.78 19.31
CA GLU A 250 10.08 -2.41 19.95
C GLU A 250 8.90 -3.10 19.26
N LEU A 251 8.89 -3.13 17.90
CA LEU A 251 7.89 -3.87 17.14
C LEU A 251 7.83 -5.35 17.58
N ALA A 252 8.97 -6.01 17.71
CA ALA A 252 9.02 -7.41 18.15
C ALA A 252 8.44 -7.57 19.56
N ASP A 253 8.73 -6.65 20.48
CA ASP A 253 8.19 -6.66 21.84
C ASP A 253 6.66 -6.48 21.84
N HIS A 254 6.12 -5.52 21.08
CA HIS A 254 4.68 -5.34 20.94
C HIS A 254 3.99 -6.58 20.35
N VAL A 255 4.57 -7.18 19.30
CA VAL A 255 4.02 -8.39 18.67
C VAL A 255 4.05 -9.57 19.63
N LEU A 256 5.15 -9.78 20.38
CA LEU A 256 5.21 -10.83 21.39
C LEU A 256 4.15 -10.64 22.49
N THR A 257 4.00 -9.42 22.99
CA THR A 257 3.00 -9.06 24.00
C THR A 257 1.58 -9.34 23.47
N SER A 258 1.29 -9.06 22.21
CA SER A 258 -0.03 -9.33 21.61
C SER A 258 -0.40 -10.81 21.53
N PHE A 259 0.58 -11.72 21.73
CA PHE A 259 0.38 -13.18 21.85
C PHE A 259 0.57 -13.70 23.28
N ASP A 260 0.59 -12.83 24.29
CA ASP A 260 0.90 -13.19 25.68
C ASP A 260 2.25 -13.93 25.83
N ARG A 261 3.25 -13.56 25.02
CA ARG A 261 4.58 -14.16 25.01
C ARG A 261 5.65 -13.17 25.45
N THR A 262 6.71 -13.66 26.07
CA THR A 262 7.92 -12.90 26.37
C THR A 262 9.01 -13.21 25.35
N ARG A 263 10.11 -12.42 25.34
CA ARG A 263 11.27 -12.67 24.48
C ARG A 263 11.86 -14.08 24.65
N GLU A 264 11.84 -14.62 25.85
CA GLU A 264 12.33 -15.97 26.14
C GLU A 264 11.42 -17.06 25.53
N HIS A 265 10.10 -16.90 25.61
CA HIS A 265 9.14 -17.84 25.05
C HIS A 265 8.95 -17.66 23.54
N GLY A 266 9.11 -16.42 23.03
CA GLY A 266 8.91 -16.08 21.62
C GLY A 266 10.12 -16.29 20.72
N ARG A 267 11.30 -16.64 21.28
CA ARG A 267 12.56 -16.84 20.53
C ARG A 267 12.89 -15.70 19.56
N LEU A 268 13.58 -14.66 20.03
CA LEU A 268 14.19 -13.68 19.12
C LEU A 268 15.52 -14.23 18.60
N VAL A 269 15.71 -14.18 17.29
CA VAL A 269 16.95 -14.53 16.59
C VAL A 269 17.49 -13.30 15.90
N TYR A 270 18.78 -13.02 16.03
CA TYR A 270 19.44 -11.93 15.34
C TYR A 270 20.24 -12.47 14.15
N ALA A 271 20.08 -11.83 12.98
CA ALA A 271 20.78 -12.15 11.75
C ALA A 271 21.60 -10.94 11.28
N PRO A 272 22.58 -11.11 10.38
CA PRO A 272 23.32 -9.99 9.80
C PRO A 272 22.38 -8.96 9.16
N GLY A 273 22.73 -7.66 9.32
CA GLY A 273 21.98 -6.55 8.73
C GLY A 273 21.90 -6.66 7.20
N ARG A 274 20.83 -6.13 6.62
CA ARG A 274 20.61 -6.13 5.17
C ARG A 274 21.33 -4.95 4.53
N PRO A 275 22.15 -5.14 3.49
CA PRO A 275 22.79 -4.04 2.77
C PRO A 275 21.73 -3.11 2.14
N GLY A 276 21.98 -1.79 2.22
CA GLY A 276 21.09 -0.78 1.60
C GLY A 276 19.78 -0.54 2.32
N GLU A 277 19.57 -1.10 3.51
CA GLU A 277 18.38 -0.85 4.31
C GLU A 277 18.40 0.57 4.89
N GLN A 278 17.30 1.33 4.72
CA GLN A 278 17.11 2.61 5.41
C GLN A 278 17.09 2.40 6.92
N ARG A 279 17.90 3.17 7.64
CA ARG A 279 18.00 3.01 9.10
C ARG A 279 16.77 3.53 9.82
N HIS A 280 16.29 4.71 9.45
CA HIS A 280 15.12 5.34 10.09
C HIS A 280 14.15 5.84 9.04
N VAL A 281 12.87 5.65 9.30
CA VAL A 281 11.78 6.03 8.40
C VAL A 281 10.65 6.62 9.23
N GLU A 282 10.28 7.89 8.93
CA GLU A 282 9.22 8.63 9.63
C GLU A 282 8.56 9.60 8.64
N ALA A 283 7.23 9.61 8.58
CA ALA A 283 6.47 10.47 7.70
C ALA A 283 6.27 11.86 8.31
N ASP A 284 6.49 12.92 7.53
CA ASP A 284 5.83 14.19 7.79
C ASP A 284 4.44 14.15 7.14
N VAL A 285 3.39 14.21 7.95
CA VAL A 285 1.99 14.16 7.53
C VAL A 285 1.31 15.54 7.56
N THR A 286 2.09 16.60 7.72
CA THR A 286 1.59 17.98 7.85
C THR A 286 0.78 18.39 6.62
N LEU A 287 1.22 18.03 5.41
CA LEU A 287 0.53 18.37 4.18
C LEU A 287 -0.82 17.65 4.08
N ALA A 288 -0.86 16.34 4.38
CA ALA A 288 -2.10 15.58 4.40
C ALA A 288 -3.10 16.16 5.42
N ARG A 289 -2.62 16.49 6.63
CA ARG A 289 -3.45 17.13 7.65
C ARG A 289 -4.03 18.46 7.15
N LYS A 290 -3.22 19.32 6.54
CA LYS A 290 -3.62 20.65 6.07
C LYS A 290 -4.60 20.58 4.89
N VAL A 291 -4.36 19.72 3.92
CA VAL A 291 -5.10 19.68 2.64
C VAL A 291 -6.29 18.75 2.70
N LEU A 292 -6.10 17.55 3.26
CA LEU A 292 -7.16 16.54 3.33
C LEU A 292 -8.02 16.65 4.59
N GLY A 293 -7.61 17.43 5.60
CA GLY A 293 -8.22 17.41 6.92
C GLY A 293 -8.05 16.08 7.63
N TRP A 294 -7.05 15.30 7.20
CA TRP A 294 -6.80 13.94 7.66
C TRP A 294 -5.63 13.88 8.63
N GLU A 295 -5.76 13.02 9.63
CA GLU A 295 -4.69 12.62 10.52
C GLU A 295 -4.86 11.15 10.92
N PRO A 296 -3.76 10.42 11.22
CA PRO A 296 -3.85 9.06 11.74
C PRO A 296 -4.54 9.07 13.11
N ARG A 297 -5.51 8.17 13.29
CA ARG A 297 -6.36 8.13 14.50
C ARG A 297 -6.23 6.85 15.29
N VAL A 298 -5.78 5.76 14.65
CA VAL A 298 -5.68 4.46 15.30
C VAL A 298 -4.34 4.31 15.99
N PRO A 299 -4.28 4.27 17.34
CA PRO A 299 -3.04 3.99 18.06
C PRO A 299 -2.46 2.63 17.66
N PHE A 300 -1.12 2.52 17.62
CA PHE A 300 -0.43 1.31 17.17
C PHE A 300 -0.90 0.05 17.92
N ASP A 301 -1.00 0.10 19.23
CA ASP A 301 -1.42 -1.05 20.06
C ASP A 301 -2.85 -1.50 19.76
N GLN A 302 -3.76 -0.56 19.49
CA GLN A 302 -5.14 -0.87 19.10
C GLN A 302 -5.16 -1.58 17.75
N GLY A 303 -4.51 -1.02 16.72
CA GLY A 303 -4.45 -1.62 15.39
C GLY A 303 -3.74 -2.98 15.42
N LEU A 304 -2.68 -3.13 16.24
CA LEU A 304 -1.99 -4.41 16.43
C LEU A 304 -2.91 -5.45 17.07
N ALA A 305 -3.67 -5.09 18.10
CA ALA A 305 -4.62 -6.00 18.75
C ALA A 305 -5.69 -6.51 17.77
N GLU A 306 -6.23 -5.63 16.91
CA GLU A 306 -7.19 -6.02 15.87
C GLU A 306 -6.55 -6.91 14.81
N THR A 307 -5.33 -6.56 14.37
CA THR A 307 -4.57 -7.36 13.40
C THR A 307 -4.26 -8.75 13.96
N THR A 308 -3.84 -8.86 15.22
CA THR A 308 -3.54 -10.14 15.88
C THR A 308 -4.80 -10.99 16.06
N ARG A 309 -5.93 -10.37 16.45
CA ARG A 309 -7.22 -11.07 16.55
C ARG A 309 -7.63 -11.65 15.20
N TRP A 310 -7.52 -10.88 14.13
CA TRP A 310 -7.78 -11.37 12.79
C TRP A 310 -6.80 -12.49 12.42
N ALA A 311 -5.51 -12.30 12.61
CA ALA A 311 -4.48 -13.27 12.25
C ALA A 311 -4.67 -14.63 12.95
N THR A 312 -5.15 -14.62 14.21
CA THR A 312 -5.45 -15.85 14.96
C THR A 312 -6.76 -16.52 14.56
N SER A 313 -7.67 -15.79 13.91
CA SER A 313 -8.96 -16.32 13.44
C SER A 313 -8.90 -16.98 12.06
N VAL A 314 -7.87 -16.65 11.24
CA VAL A 314 -7.69 -17.28 9.94
C VAL A 314 -6.92 -18.60 10.08
N PRO A 315 -7.31 -19.67 9.33
CA PRO A 315 -6.58 -20.93 9.36
C PRO A 315 -5.13 -20.72 8.97
N SER A 316 -4.18 -21.27 9.74
CA SER A 316 -2.76 -21.29 9.40
C SER A 316 -2.58 -22.07 8.08
N ARG A 317 -2.08 -21.40 7.05
CA ARG A 317 -1.70 -22.08 5.79
C ARG A 317 -0.21 -22.40 5.81
N PRO A 318 0.21 -23.53 5.23
CA PRO A 318 1.64 -23.77 5.02
C PRO A 318 2.22 -22.67 4.13
N ALA A 319 3.48 -22.28 4.39
CA ALA A 319 4.20 -21.34 3.55
C ALA A 319 4.26 -21.88 2.10
N ALA A 320 3.96 -20.98 1.13
CA ALA A 320 3.99 -21.32 -0.29
C ALA A 320 5.42 -21.42 -0.83
#